data_6030d9405031b14dfebd725406001829
#
_entry.id   6030d9405031b14dfebd725406001829
#
_cell.length_a   1.000
_cell.length_b   1.000
_cell.length_c   1.000
_cell.angle_alpha   90.00
_cell.angle_beta   90.00
_cell.angle_gamma   90.00
#
_symmetry.space_group_name_H-M   'P 1'
#
loop_
_entity.id
_entity.type
_entity.pdbx_description
1 polymer ?
#
loop_
_entity_poly.entity_id
_entity_poly.type
_entity_poly.pdbx_seq_one_letter_code
_entity_poly.pdbx_strand_id
1 'polypeptide(L)'
;MRDGSDQLDQLLQLHSENEVVEFKEAKNTFDFDKLGQYFSALSNEASLQGTEAAWLVFGVDDQKQVVGTSFRQDSGKLQSLYREIADQTGNRLTFRAIHEIFCEEKRVLLFEIPPAALGSPTSWKGHYYGRDGESLGPLNPDERRRLEWQGQTITPFERRFAFLNASVSHILSLLDWEGYYKLFNYPKPTNAQDVVARFVMDKIVIRENQVLHITNLGAVLFARDLRQFDQLEYKRLRIIFYDGTGRTGGKQEHTGHRGYALGFENALNWLNEKLPNREEIGSARRVHIATYPPKAIRELLANALIHQNFDTSGSAPMVEVFTNRIEVSNPGVPLINVLQFLNHLPVSRNEAIAATMHALDFCERRGSGIDRIVEECEKHLLPAPDFIRGDNFTQAILYAPRLLREMSARDKVRACYQHACLKLANGETMSNQSFRERMGIAEKNYPMASRIISDTLEAGLIKPYDPDNKSKKQARYVPVLN
;
A
#
# COMPACT_ATOMS: atom_id res chain seq x y z
N MET A 1 -25.77 -19.23 4.41
CA MET A 1 -26.64 -18.22 5.05
C MET A 1 -26.42 -18.42 6.55
N ARG A 2 -25.86 -17.43 7.25
CA ARG A 2 -25.82 -17.48 8.72
C ARG A 2 -27.26 -17.36 9.20
N ASP A 3 -27.67 -18.18 10.15
CA ASP A 3 -28.98 -18.12 10.75
C ASP A 3 -29.11 -16.75 11.43
N GLY A 4 -30.24 -16.03 11.27
CA GLY A 4 -30.45 -14.71 11.86
C GLY A 4 -30.32 -14.71 13.39
N SER A 5 -30.47 -15.85 14.03
CA SER A 5 -30.26 -16.08 15.46
C SER A 5 -28.79 -15.84 15.87
N ASP A 6 -27.81 -16.43 15.12
CA ASP A 6 -26.40 -16.23 15.39
C ASP A 6 -25.99 -14.75 15.24
N GLN A 7 -26.62 -14.03 14.29
CA GLN A 7 -26.37 -12.62 14.09
C GLN A 7 -26.91 -11.77 15.25
N LEU A 8 -28.11 -12.07 15.75
CA LEU A 8 -28.65 -11.37 16.91
C LEU A 8 -27.79 -11.55 18.15
N ASP A 9 -27.30 -12.76 18.41
CA ASP A 9 -26.43 -13.05 19.56
C ASP A 9 -25.13 -12.26 19.46
N GLN A 10 -24.53 -12.15 18.29
CA GLN A 10 -23.33 -11.34 18.07
C GLN A 10 -23.59 -9.84 18.33
N LEU A 11 -24.72 -9.31 17.86
CA LEU A 11 -25.09 -7.92 18.07
C LEU A 11 -25.36 -7.60 19.57
N LEU A 12 -25.98 -8.50 20.31
CA LEU A 12 -26.25 -8.33 21.75
C LEU A 12 -24.97 -8.38 22.59
N GLN A 13 -23.92 -9.08 22.13
CA GLN A 13 -22.62 -9.15 22.81
C GLN A 13 -21.75 -7.90 22.63
N LEU A 14 -22.07 -6.98 21.74
CA LEU A 14 -21.36 -5.71 21.60
C LEU A 14 -21.40 -4.94 22.94
N HIS A 15 -20.28 -4.35 23.36
CA HIS A 15 -20.23 -3.63 24.66
C HIS A 15 -21.07 -2.36 24.68
N SER A 16 -21.27 -1.69 23.51
CA SER A 16 -22.12 -0.50 23.33
C SER A 16 -22.79 -0.54 21.96
N GLU A 17 -23.83 0.25 21.77
CA GLU A 17 -24.23 0.66 20.41
C GLU A 17 -23.05 1.33 19.73
N ASN A 18 -22.91 1.10 18.45
CA ASN A 18 -21.92 1.77 17.63
C ASN A 18 -22.63 2.45 16.44
N GLU A 19 -21.88 3.19 15.65
CA GLU A 19 -22.46 3.96 14.55
C GLU A 19 -23.15 3.11 13.47
N VAL A 20 -22.94 1.77 13.45
CA VAL A 20 -23.56 0.84 12.48
C VAL A 20 -24.59 -0.13 13.11
N VAL A 21 -24.89 0.01 14.39
CA VAL A 21 -25.88 -0.82 15.08
C VAL A 21 -26.76 0.03 15.97
N GLU A 22 -28.08 -0.15 15.88
CA GLU A 22 -29.09 0.55 16.68
C GLU A 22 -30.14 -0.42 17.20
N PHE A 23 -30.50 -0.31 18.51
CA PHE A 23 -31.55 -1.08 19.14
C PHE A 23 -32.75 -0.20 19.47
N LYS A 24 -33.96 -0.72 19.26
CA LYS A 24 -35.21 -0.04 19.60
C LYS A 24 -36.25 -1.02 20.12
N GLU A 25 -36.93 -0.65 21.16
CA GLU A 25 -38.07 -1.46 21.65
C GLU A 25 -39.16 -1.64 20.58
N ALA A 26 -39.58 -0.56 19.94
CA ALA A 26 -40.63 -0.55 18.89
C ALA A 26 -41.80 -1.50 19.18
N LYS A 27 -42.33 -1.43 20.40
CA LYS A 27 -43.31 -2.43 20.93
C LYS A 27 -44.47 -2.71 19.96
N ASN A 28 -45.20 -1.68 19.51
CA ASN A 28 -46.36 -1.85 18.64
C ASN A 28 -46.23 -1.06 17.33
N THR A 29 -45.74 0.17 17.40
CA THR A 29 -45.58 1.09 16.26
C THR A 29 -44.26 1.77 16.34
N PHE A 30 -43.75 2.22 15.21
CA PHE A 30 -42.56 3.04 15.11
C PHE A 30 -42.78 4.12 14.05
N ASP A 31 -42.32 5.31 14.30
CA ASP A 31 -42.48 6.42 13.38
C ASP A 31 -41.74 6.13 12.08
N PHE A 32 -42.46 6.23 10.95
CA PHE A 32 -41.91 5.86 9.64
C PHE A 32 -40.82 6.81 9.17
N ASP A 33 -40.93 8.10 9.49
CA ASP A 33 -39.90 9.07 9.14
C ASP A 33 -38.63 8.82 9.96
N LYS A 34 -38.78 8.50 11.25
CA LYS A 34 -37.65 8.09 12.10
C LYS A 34 -36.96 6.82 11.59
N LEU A 35 -37.76 5.83 11.15
CA LEU A 35 -37.22 4.61 10.56
C LEU A 35 -36.36 4.92 9.32
N GLY A 36 -36.85 5.81 8.46
CA GLY A 36 -36.10 6.22 7.26
C GLY A 36 -34.85 7.05 7.57
N GLN A 37 -34.92 7.89 8.62
CA GLN A 37 -33.74 8.63 9.09
C GLN A 37 -32.65 7.68 9.61
N TYR A 38 -33.01 6.66 10.42
CA TYR A 38 -32.09 5.62 10.85
C TYR A 38 -31.55 4.81 9.68
N PHE A 39 -32.41 4.46 8.71
CA PHE A 39 -31.97 3.78 7.50
C PHE A 39 -30.91 4.58 6.75
N SER A 40 -31.13 5.89 6.52
CA SER A 40 -30.18 6.78 5.87
C SER A 40 -28.88 6.86 6.67
N ALA A 41 -28.94 7.11 7.99
CA ALA A 41 -27.78 7.24 8.83
C ALA A 41 -26.94 5.95 8.88
N LEU A 42 -27.55 4.82 9.20
CA LEU A 42 -26.88 3.52 9.28
C LEU A 42 -26.27 3.10 7.94
N SER A 43 -26.95 3.37 6.83
CA SER A 43 -26.43 3.11 5.48
C SER A 43 -25.17 3.95 5.18
N ASN A 44 -25.18 5.23 5.56
CA ASN A 44 -24.05 6.12 5.38
C ASN A 44 -22.86 5.72 6.26
N GLU A 45 -23.11 5.39 7.54
CA GLU A 45 -22.07 4.94 8.47
C GLU A 45 -21.45 3.60 8.04
N ALA A 46 -22.25 2.65 7.56
CA ALA A 46 -21.75 1.39 7.02
C ALA A 46 -20.76 1.63 5.87
N SER A 47 -21.04 2.60 4.99
CA SER A 47 -20.14 2.97 3.91
C SER A 47 -18.88 3.69 4.42
N LEU A 48 -19.00 4.61 5.39
CA LEU A 48 -17.86 5.32 5.98
C LEU A 48 -16.87 4.40 6.70
N GLN A 49 -17.41 3.37 7.38
CA GLN A 49 -16.62 2.39 8.13
C GLN A 49 -16.17 1.18 7.28
N GLY A 50 -16.67 1.06 6.04
CA GLY A 50 -16.35 -0.06 5.16
C GLY A 50 -16.91 -1.40 5.62
N THR A 51 -18.05 -1.39 6.35
CA THR A 51 -18.74 -2.61 6.80
C THR A 51 -19.66 -3.14 5.71
N GLU A 52 -19.88 -4.46 5.70
CA GLU A 52 -20.76 -5.10 4.70
C GLU A 52 -22.24 -4.75 4.89
N ALA A 53 -22.66 -4.46 6.13
CA ALA A 53 -24.01 -4.06 6.49
C ALA A 53 -24.02 -3.29 7.81
N ALA A 54 -25.10 -2.50 8.02
CA ALA A 54 -25.49 -1.99 9.32
C ALA A 54 -26.79 -2.63 9.78
N TRP A 55 -27.11 -2.53 11.07
CA TRP A 55 -28.20 -3.25 11.68
C TRP A 55 -29.10 -2.33 12.50
N LEU A 56 -30.41 -2.37 12.24
CA LEU A 56 -31.43 -1.81 13.09
C LEU A 56 -32.22 -2.97 13.69
N VAL A 57 -32.33 -3.01 15.00
CA VAL A 57 -32.95 -4.12 15.72
C VAL A 57 -34.21 -3.63 16.46
N PHE A 58 -35.35 -4.20 16.18
CA PHE A 58 -36.59 -3.94 16.92
C PHE A 58 -36.93 -5.09 17.87
N GLY A 59 -37.47 -4.76 19.04
CA GLY A 59 -37.80 -5.70 20.09
C GLY A 59 -36.70 -5.89 21.14
N VAL A 60 -35.72 -4.99 21.18
CA VAL A 60 -34.63 -4.95 22.16
C VAL A 60 -34.61 -3.56 22.78
N ASP A 61 -34.46 -3.49 24.10
CA ASP A 61 -34.38 -2.22 24.85
C ASP A 61 -32.94 -1.68 24.91
N ASP A 62 -32.75 -0.49 25.49
CA ASP A 62 -31.43 0.17 25.63
C ASP A 62 -30.47 -0.60 26.57
N GLN A 63 -31.00 -1.56 27.38
CA GLN A 63 -30.21 -2.47 28.22
C GLN A 63 -29.87 -3.78 27.49
N LYS A 64 -30.18 -3.87 26.22
CA LYS A 64 -30.03 -5.07 25.36
C LYS A 64 -30.83 -6.28 25.81
N GLN A 65 -31.93 -6.04 26.52
CA GLN A 65 -32.86 -7.09 26.88
C GLN A 65 -33.90 -7.29 25.76
N VAL A 66 -34.14 -8.54 25.40
CA VAL A 66 -35.20 -8.87 24.43
C VAL A 66 -36.57 -8.64 25.07
N VAL A 67 -37.28 -7.60 24.64
CA VAL A 67 -38.62 -7.23 25.11
C VAL A 67 -39.72 -7.66 24.15
N GLY A 68 -39.35 -7.87 22.87
CA GLY A 68 -40.28 -8.28 21.81
C GLY A 68 -40.95 -7.11 21.11
N THR A 69 -41.37 -7.31 19.84
CA THR A 69 -42.09 -6.32 19.04
C THR A 69 -43.27 -6.90 18.29
N SER A 70 -44.36 -6.13 18.22
CA SER A 70 -45.51 -6.41 17.34
C SER A 70 -45.52 -5.49 16.09
N PHE A 71 -44.44 -4.77 15.83
CA PHE A 71 -44.34 -3.91 14.65
C PHE A 71 -44.59 -4.70 13.37
N ARG A 72 -45.62 -4.28 12.60
CA ARG A 72 -45.99 -4.90 11.31
C ARG A 72 -46.07 -6.44 11.37
N GLN A 73 -46.82 -7.00 12.29
CA GLN A 73 -46.99 -8.47 12.44
C GLN A 73 -47.54 -9.16 11.19
N ASP A 74 -48.29 -8.45 10.38
CA ASP A 74 -48.74 -8.93 9.07
C ASP A 74 -47.58 -8.99 8.09
N SER A 75 -47.32 -10.18 7.54
CA SER A 75 -46.22 -10.44 6.63
C SER A 75 -46.29 -9.59 5.35
N GLY A 76 -47.48 -9.28 4.84
CA GLY A 76 -47.67 -8.41 3.69
C GLY A 76 -47.27 -6.95 3.99
N LYS A 77 -47.61 -6.47 5.21
CA LYS A 77 -47.20 -5.14 5.69
C LYS A 77 -45.68 -5.06 5.96
N LEU A 78 -45.07 -6.14 6.38
CA LEU A 78 -43.60 -6.19 6.53
C LEU A 78 -42.92 -6.18 5.16
N GLN A 79 -43.41 -6.92 4.19
CA GLN A 79 -42.95 -6.97 2.81
C GLN A 79 -43.09 -5.61 2.09
N SER A 80 -44.21 -4.87 2.34
CA SER A 80 -44.39 -3.54 1.72
C SER A 80 -43.34 -2.54 2.15
N LEU A 81 -42.70 -2.72 3.31
CA LEU A 81 -41.68 -1.84 3.85
C LEU A 81 -40.47 -1.68 2.92
N TYR A 82 -40.09 -2.73 2.19
CA TYR A 82 -39.01 -2.67 1.20
C TYR A 82 -39.27 -1.60 0.13
N ARG A 83 -40.50 -1.56 -0.40
CA ARG A 83 -40.90 -0.56 -1.40
C ARG A 83 -41.04 0.82 -0.76
N GLU A 84 -41.68 0.90 0.40
CA GLU A 84 -41.89 2.18 1.07
C GLU A 84 -40.60 2.92 1.39
N ILE A 85 -39.56 2.19 1.84
CA ILE A 85 -38.22 2.74 2.06
C ILE A 85 -37.54 3.12 0.72
N ALA A 86 -37.57 2.22 -0.26
CA ALA A 86 -37.00 2.49 -1.57
C ALA A 86 -37.59 3.74 -2.25
N ASP A 87 -38.87 3.98 -2.10
CA ASP A 87 -39.58 5.12 -2.72
C ASP A 87 -39.21 6.47 -2.08
N GLN A 88 -38.64 6.48 -0.87
CA GLN A 88 -38.23 7.70 -0.14
C GLN A 88 -36.72 7.91 -0.08
N THR A 89 -35.91 6.93 -0.49
CA THR A 89 -34.47 7.04 -0.56
C THR A 89 -34.00 7.52 -1.94
N GLY A 90 -32.96 8.36 -1.98
CA GLY A 90 -32.51 9.01 -3.23
C GLY A 90 -32.10 8.03 -4.34
N ASN A 91 -31.59 6.85 -3.99
CA ASN A 91 -31.12 5.82 -4.93
C ASN A 91 -32.03 4.60 -4.98
N ARG A 92 -33.26 4.70 -4.48
CA ARG A 92 -34.17 3.57 -4.30
C ARG A 92 -33.53 2.44 -3.48
N LEU A 93 -32.64 2.77 -2.56
CA LEU A 93 -31.97 1.82 -1.67
C LEU A 93 -33.00 1.31 -0.65
N THR A 94 -32.95 0.02 -0.33
CA THR A 94 -33.81 -0.60 0.65
C THR A 94 -33.05 -1.65 1.45
N PHE A 95 -33.72 -2.27 2.43
CA PHE A 95 -33.12 -3.33 3.24
C PHE A 95 -32.60 -4.47 2.35
N ARG A 96 -31.46 -5.03 2.71
CA ARG A 96 -30.92 -6.25 2.07
C ARG A 96 -31.76 -7.45 2.51
N ALA A 97 -32.10 -7.51 3.80
CA ALA A 97 -33.00 -8.49 4.39
C ALA A 97 -33.69 -7.92 5.62
N ILE A 98 -34.85 -8.48 5.96
CA ILE A 98 -35.53 -8.29 7.24
C ILE A 98 -35.69 -9.69 7.84
N HIS A 99 -34.96 -9.96 8.90
CA HIS A 99 -34.98 -11.26 9.58
C HIS A 99 -35.96 -11.18 10.75
N GLU A 100 -36.89 -12.12 10.79
CA GLU A 100 -37.86 -12.28 11.86
C GLU A 100 -37.39 -13.45 12.74
N ILE A 101 -37.07 -13.16 13.99
CA ILE A 101 -36.53 -14.11 14.96
C ILE A 101 -37.39 -14.18 16.18
N PHE A 102 -37.51 -15.36 16.77
CA PHE A 102 -38.24 -15.56 18.02
C PHE A 102 -37.27 -16.03 19.10
N CYS A 103 -37.09 -15.21 20.14
CA CYS A 103 -36.33 -15.54 21.34
C CYS A 103 -37.28 -15.70 22.51
N GLU A 104 -37.39 -16.92 23.09
CA GLU A 104 -38.30 -17.18 24.22
C GLU A 104 -39.74 -16.66 23.97
N GLU A 105 -40.32 -16.97 22.82
CA GLU A 105 -41.63 -16.50 22.34
C GLU A 105 -41.73 -14.98 22.04
N LYS A 106 -40.66 -14.21 22.26
CA LYS A 106 -40.60 -12.78 21.93
C LYS A 106 -40.07 -12.58 20.51
N ARG A 107 -40.82 -11.86 19.71
CA ARG A 107 -40.49 -11.55 18.33
C ARG A 107 -39.49 -10.41 18.26
N VAL A 108 -38.40 -10.59 17.50
CA VAL A 108 -37.36 -9.59 17.22
C VAL A 108 -37.25 -9.44 15.69
N LEU A 109 -37.10 -8.22 15.22
CA LEU A 109 -36.84 -7.93 13.79
C LEU A 109 -35.43 -7.37 13.64
N LEU A 110 -34.63 -7.99 12.79
CA LEU A 110 -33.32 -7.46 12.38
C LEU A 110 -33.43 -6.93 10.96
N PHE A 111 -33.21 -5.65 10.80
CA PHE A 111 -33.13 -4.99 9.50
C PHE A 111 -31.67 -4.92 9.05
N GLU A 112 -31.35 -5.69 8.01
CA GLU A 112 -30.05 -5.64 7.37
C GLU A 112 -30.00 -4.47 6.37
N ILE A 113 -29.25 -3.43 6.71
CA ILE A 113 -29.16 -2.19 5.95
C ILE A 113 -27.86 -2.21 5.14
N PRO A 114 -27.95 -2.15 3.79
CA PRO A 114 -26.74 -2.09 2.96
C PRO A 114 -26.00 -0.77 3.14
N PRO A 115 -24.66 -0.74 2.95
CA PRO A 115 -23.92 0.51 2.89
C PRO A 115 -24.43 1.37 1.73
N ALA A 116 -24.26 2.68 1.87
CA ALA A 116 -24.54 3.64 0.79
C ALA A 116 -23.76 3.26 -0.46
N ALA A 117 -24.37 3.44 -1.64
CA ALA A 117 -23.70 3.17 -2.90
C ALA A 117 -22.48 4.09 -3.06
N LEU A 118 -21.40 3.56 -3.61
CA LEU A 118 -20.16 4.32 -3.83
C LEU A 118 -20.46 5.63 -4.58
N GLY A 119 -20.04 6.77 -4.01
CA GLY A 119 -20.25 8.10 -4.56
C GLY A 119 -21.63 8.69 -4.40
N SER A 120 -22.50 7.99 -3.72
CA SER A 120 -23.89 8.42 -3.59
C SER A 120 -24.41 8.17 -2.17
N PRO A 121 -24.25 9.15 -1.25
CA PRO A 121 -24.78 9.03 0.10
C PRO A 121 -26.27 8.74 0.08
N THR A 122 -26.73 7.89 0.98
CA THR A 122 -28.15 7.55 1.11
C THR A 122 -28.90 8.71 1.75
N SER A 123 -29.91 9.24 1.06
CA SER A 123 -30.81 10.26 1.61
C SER A 123 -32.16 9.68 1.99
N TRP A 124 -32.82 10.29 2.95
CA TRP A 124 -34.22 10.09 3.28
C TRP A 124 -35.02 11.35 2.96
N LYS A 125 -35.94 11.28 2.03
CA LYS A 125 -36.76 12.43 1.54
C LYS A 125 -35.89 13.64 1.15
N GLY A 126 -34.71 13.38 0.53
CA GLY A 126 -33.76 14.40 0.11
C GLY A 126 -32.83 14.94 1.20
N HIS A 127 -32.94 14.50 2.44
CA HIS A 127 -32.04 14.87 3.55
C HIS A 127 -31.09 13.73 3.87
N TYR A 128 -29.83 14.05 4.17
CA TYR A 128 -28.78 13.09 4.52
C TYR A 128 -28.63 13.02 6.04
N TYR A 129 -28.65 11.82 6.58
CA TYR A 129 -28.50 11.56 8.01
C TYR A 129 -27.22 10.76 8.28
N GLY A 130 -26.61 11.01 9.43
CA GLY A 130 -25.45 10.33 9.98
C GLY A 130 -25.61 10.11 11.48
N ARG A 131 -24.58 9.58 12.12
CA ARG A 131 -24.55 9.34 13.55
C ARG A 131 -23.30 9.94 14.17
N ASP A 132 -23.47 10.60 15.31
CA ASP A 132 -22.40 11.00 16.21
C ASP A 132 -22.47 10.09 17.43
N GLY A 133 -21.77 8.93 17.39
CA GLY A 133 -21.92 7.85 18.35
C GLY A 133 -23.35 7.28 18.32
N GLU A 134 -24.11 7.41 19.41
CA GLU A 134 -25.50 6.93 19.51
C GLU A 134 -26.53 7.96 19.00
N SER A 135 -26.14 9.18 18.70
CA SER A 135 -27.06 10.27 18.34
C SER A 135 -27.32 10.32 16.83
N LEU A 136 -28.61 10.28 16.45
CA LEU A 136 -29.04 10.49 15.08
C LEU A 136 -29.08 12.01 14.75
N GLY A 137 -28.42 12.42 13.69
CA GLY A 137 -28.35 13.81 13.26
C GLY A 137 -28.19 13.99 11.75
N PRO A 138 -28.08 15.23 11.26
CA PRO A 138 -27.69 15.48 9.88
C PRO A 138 -26.28 14.94 9.61
N LEU A 139 -26.09 14.32 8.45
CA LEU A 139 -24.76 13.85 8.03
C LEU A 139 -23.80 15.04 7.96
N ASN A 140 -22.64 14.89 8.59
CA ASN A 140 -21.59 15.90 8.62
C ASN A 140 -21.12 16.23 7.19
N PRO A 141 -20.90 17.52 6.83
CA PRO A 141 -20.45 17.92 5.50
C PRO A 141 -19.15 17.24 5.05
N ASP A 142 -18.21 16.96 5.96
CA ASP A 142 -16.96 16.29 5.62
C ASP A 142 -17.18 14.77 5.36
N GLU A 143 -18.06 14.12 6.13
CA GLU A 143 -18.47 12.72 5.91
C GLU A 143 -19.23 12.58 4.61
N ARG A 144 -20.16 13.52 4.32
CA ARG A 144 -20.86 13.58 3.06
C ARG A 144 -19.89 13.69 1.89
N ARG A 145 -18.90 14.55 1.99
CA ARG A 145 -17.85 14.71 0.97
C ARG A 145 -17.02 13.44 0.80
N ARG A 146 -16.66 12.76 1.90
CA ARG A 146 -15.99 11.46 1.86
C ARG A 146 -16.81 10.41 1.12
N LEU A 147 -18.11 10.29 1.41
CA LEU A 147 -19.01 9.37 0.71
C LEU A 147 -19.16 9.70 -0.79
N GLU A 148 -19.31 10.96 -1.14
CA GLU A 148 -19.40 11.41 -2.53
C GLU A 148 -18.10 11.13 -3.29
N TRP A 149 -16.96 11.19 -2.64
CA TRP A 149 -15.66 10.86 -3.24
C TRP A 149 -15.38 9.37 -3.35
N GLN A 150 -15.95 8.53 -2.49
CA GLN A 150 -15.80 7.07 -2.59
C GLN A 150 -16.29 6.48 -3.92
N GLY A 151 -17.22 7.13 -4.61
CA GLY A 151 -17.73 6.67 -5.91
C GLY A 151 -17.09 7.34 -7.11
N GLN A 152 -16.32 8.38 -6.91
CA GLN A 152 -15.46 8.82 -7.97
C GLN A 152 -14.44 7.69 -8.18
N THR A 153 -14.47 7.09 -9.35
CA THR A 153 -13.31 6.35 -9.86
C THR A 153 -12.20 7.39 -9.85
N ILE A 154 -11.40 7.43 -8.77
CA ILE A 154 -10.30 8.39 -8.67
C ILE A 154 -9.42 8.03 -9.85
N THR A 155 -9.47 8.87 -10.87
CA THR A 155 -8.61 8.69 -12.04
C THR A 155 -7.20 8.49 -11.51
N PRO A 156 -6.55 7.35 -11.74
CA PRO A 156 -5.22 7.09 -11.22
C PRO A 156 -4.32 8.27 -11.49
N PHE A 157 -3.46 8.61 -10.55
CA PHE A 157 -2.56 9.75 -10.67
C PHE A 157 -1.93 9.85 -12.06
N GLU A 158 -1.48 8.74 -12.61
CA GLU A 158 -0.80 8.63 -13.90
C GLU A 158 -1.65 9.12 -15.08
N ARG A 159 -2.97 8.99 -15.00
CA ARG A 159 -3.92 9.37 -16.06
C ARG A 159 -4.45 10.78 -15.94
N ARG A 160 -4.21 11.46 -14.80
CA ARG A 160 -4.57 12.87 -14.64
C ARG A 160 -3.68 13.74 -15.48
N PHE A 161 -4.13 14.96 -15.77
CA PHE A 161 -3.39 15.90 -16.60
C PHE A 161 -2.42 16.75 -15.79
N ALA A 162 -1.15 16.72 -16.17
CA ALA A 162 -0.12 17.61 -15.68
C ALA A 162 -0.17 18.99 -16.36
N PHE A 163 -0.64 19.01 -17.64
CA PHE A 163 -0.78 20.25 -18.39
C PHE A 163 -1.98 20.13 -19.34
N LEU A 164 -2.93 21.06 -19.20
CA LEU A 164 -4.16 21.11 -19.99
C LEU A 164 -3.97 21.97 -21.25
N ASN A 165 -4.70 21.65 -22.32
CA ASN A 165 -4.76 22.43 -23.56
C ASN A 165 -3.36 22.68 -24.18
N ALA A 166 -2.54 21.64 -24.23
CA ALA A 166 -1.18 21.74 -24.76
C ALA A 166 -1.18 21.90 -26.29
N SER A 167 -0.46 22.88 -26.78
CA SER A 167 -0.09 22.94 -28.19
C SER A 167 1.06 21.95 -28.47
N VAL A 168 1.31 21.67 -29.75
CA VAL A 168 2.49 20.86 -30.15
C VAL A 168 3.78 21.49 -29.66
N SER A 169 3.91 22.82 -29.71
CA SER A 169 5.08 23.55 -29.19
C SER A 169 5.23 23.37 -27.67
N HIS A 170 4.14 23.41 -26.90
CA HIS A 170 4.18 23.12 -25.45
C HIS A 170 4.69 21.70 -25.18
N ILE A 171 4.19 20.69 -25.90
CA ILE A 171 4.61 19.30 -25.74
C ILE A 171 6.11 19.15 -25.99
N LEU A 172 6.62 19.70 -27.07
CA LEU A 172 8.03 19.59 -27.44
C LEU A 172 8.98 20.38 -26.53
N SER A 173 8.49 21.48 -25.93
CA SER A 173 9.29 22.31 -25.00
C SER A 173 9.32 21.74 -23.59
N LEU A 174 8.20 21.18 -23.11
CA LEU A 174 8.05 20.67 -21.75
C LEU A 174 8.57 19.24 -21.60
N LEU A 175 8.41 18.41 -22.63
CA LEU A 175 8.85 17.01 -22.62
C LEU A 175 10.15 16.84 -23.44
N ASP A 176 11.07 16.02 -22.92
CA ASP A 176 12.31 15.69 -23.62
C ASP A 176 12.08 14.52 -24.59
N TRP A 177 11.48 14.82 -25.73
CA TRP A 177 11.21 13.84 -26.77
C TRP A 177 12.48 13.20 -27.33
N GLU A 178 13.58 13.93 -27.41
CA GLU A 178 14.89 13.38 -27.88
C GLU A 178 15.42 12.33 -26.91
N GLY A 179 15.38 12.65 -25.63
CA GLY A 179 15.73 11.70 -24.57
C GLY A 179 14.84 10.48 -24.56
N TYR A 180 13.50 10.67 -24.73
CA TYR A 180 12.55 9.57 -24.86
C TYR A 180 12.90 8.62 -26.00
N TYR A 181 13.09 9.16 -27.23
CA TYR A 181 13.44 8.33 -28.40
C TYR A 181 14.76 7.59 -28.20
N LYS A 182 15.75 8.24 -27.57
CA LYS A 182 17.03 7.63 -27.23
C LYS A 182 16.88 6.47 -26.23
N LEU A 183 16.13 6.68 -25.16
CA LEU A 183 15.91 5.65 -24.13
C LEU A 183 15.25 4.38 -24.68
N PHE A 184 14.26 4.54 -25.55
CA PHE A 184 13.56 3.41 -26.17
C PHE A 184 14.25 2.87 -27.44
N ASN A 185 15.36 3.46 -27.84
CA ASN A 185 16.06 3.12 -29.07
C ASN A 185 15.15 3.18 -30.33
N TYR A 186 14.25 4.17 -30.36
CA TYR A 186 13.36 4.41 -31.49
C TYR A 186 14.06 5.20 -32.60
N PRO A 187 13.69 4.98 -33.89
CA PRO A 187 14.19 5.79 -34.98
C PRO A 187 13.79 7.26 -34.78
N LYS A 188 14.70 8.17 -35.21
CA LYS A 188 14.46 9.60 -35.08
C LYS A 188 13.20 10.01 -35.85
N PRO A 189 12.27 10.77 -35.23
CA PRO A 189 11.03 11.21 -35.87
C PRO A 189 11.34 12.19 -37.03
N THR A 190 10.50 12.16 -38.08
CA THR A 190 10.66 13.03 -39.25
C THR A 190 10.13 14.44 -39.01
N ASN A 191 9.14 14.58 -38.16
CA ASN A 191 8.51 15.86 -37.83
C ASN A 191 7.88 15.86 -36.45
N ALA A 192 7.39 17.04 -36.02
CA ALA A 192 6.76 17.22 -34.72
C ALA A 192 5.47 16.41 -34.51
N GLN A 193 4.72 16.15 -35.58
CA GLN A 193 3.47 15.40 -35.49
C GLN A 193 3.73 13.92 -35.23
N ASP A 194 4.82 13.35 -35.72
CA ASP A 194 5.23 11.98 -35.43
C ASP A 194 5.55 11.83 -33.94
N VAL A 195 6.19 12.84 -33.32
CA VAL A 195 6.46 12.85 -31.86
C VAL A 195 5.14 12.84 -31.08
N VAL A 196 4.20 13.72 -31.44
CA VAL A 196 2.91 13.80 -30.76
C VAL A 196 2.11 12.51 -30.96
N ALA A 197 2.09 11.96 -32.18
CA ALA A 197 1.39 10.71 -32.46
C ALA A 197 1.95 9.56 -31.60
N ARG A 198 3.27 9.48 -31.45
CA ARG A 198 3.93 8.49 -30.60
C ARG A 198 3.57 8.70 -29.11
N PHE A 199 3.61 9.94 -28.62
CA PHE A 199 3.26 10.25 -27.24
C PHE A 199 1.78 9.95 -26.92
N VAL A 200 0.88 10.10 -27.91
CA VAL A 200 -0.52 9.71 -27.76
C VAL A 200 -0.65 8.18 -27.68
N MET A 201 0.08 7.44 -28.51
CA MET A 201 0.10 5.97 -28.45
C MET A 201 0.56 5.46 -27.09
N ASP A 202 1.59 6.06 -26.50
CA ASP A 202 2.16 5.65 -25.22
C ASP A 202 1.50 6.35 -24.02
N LYS A 203 0.38 7.06 -24.23
CA LYS A 203 -0.41 7.74 -23.16
C LYS A 203 0.36 8.82 -22.37
N ILE A 204 1.48 9.26 -22.90
CA ILE A 204 2.26 10.42 -22.41
C ILE A 204 1.46 11.70 -22.63
N VAL A 205 0.75 11.75 -23.75
CA VAL A 205 -0.21 12.78 -24.13
C VAL A 205 -1.55 12.11 -24.42
N ILE A 206 -2.64 12.74 -24.02
CA ILE A 206 -4.00 12.30 -24.37
C ILE A 206 -4.62 13.35 -25.29
N ARG A 207 -5.38 12.87 -26.30
CA ARG A 207 -6.16 13.71 -27.20
C ARG A 207 -7.64 13.55 -26.88
N GLU A 208 -8.28 14.63 -26.42
CA GLU A 208 -9.71 14.71 -26.18
C GLU A 208 -10.32 15.82 -27.04
N ASN A 209 -11.34 15.52 -27.84
CA ASN A 209 -12.02 16.51 -28.69
C ASN A 209 -11.05 17.40 -29.49
N GLN A 210 -10.02 16.83 -30.10
CA GLN A 210 -8.95 17.51 -30.87
C GLN A 210 -7.98 18.37 -29.97
N VAL A 211 -8.16 18.39 -28.67
CA VAL A 211 -7.27 19.08 -27.72
C VAL A 211 -6.28 18.08 -27.15
N LEU A 212 -5.03 18.50 -27.00
CA LEU A 212 -3.97 17.68 -26.42
C LEU A 212 -3.74 18.05 -24.97
N HIS A 213 -3.49 17.05 -24.13
CA HIS A 213 -3.18 17.23 -22.71
C HIS A 213 -1.97 16.37 -22.35
N ILE A 214 -1.01 16.92 -21.62
CA ILE A 214 0.11 16.14 -21.08
C ILE A 214 -0.37 15.42 -19.81
N THR A 215 -0.18 14.12 -19.73
CA THR A 215 -0.53 13.32 -18.56
C THR A 215 0.52 13.45 -17.47
N ASN A 216 0.15 13.14 -16.21
CA ASN A 216 1.13 13.01 -15.13
C ASN A 216 2.16 11.91 -15.44
N LEU A 217 1.76 10.80 -16.09
CA LEU A 217 2.69 9.79 -16.58
C LEU A 217 3.78 10.39 -17.46
N GLY A 218 3.37 11.16 -18.47
CA GLY A 218 4.30 11.80 -19.39
C GLY A 218 5.23 12.80 -18.71
N ALA A 219 4.68 13.65 -17.85
CA ALA A 219 5.46 14.66 -17.13
C ALA A 219 6.43 14.04 -16.12
N VAL A 220 5.96 13.10 -15.26
CA VAL A 220 6.80 12.44 -14.26
C VAL A 220 7.97 11.70 -14.87
N LEU A 221 7.77 11.04 -16.03
CA LEU A 221 8.83 10.24 -16.66
C LEU A 221 9.72 11.04 -17.61
N PHE A 222 9.16 11.99 -18.36
CA PHE A 222 9.82 12.59 -19.51
C PHE A 222 9.88 14.12 -19.51
N ALA A 223 9.53 14.79 -18.40
CA ALA A 223 9.72 16.23 -18.29
C ALA A 223 11.19 16.62 -18.50
N ARG A 224 11.44 17.71 -19.26
CA ARG A 224 12.77 18.37 -19.28
C ARG A 224 13.11 18.93 -17.92
N ASP A 225 12.09 19.50 -17.25
CA ASP A 225 12.19 20.02 -15.88
C ASP A 225 10.83 19.88 -15.17
N LEU A 226 10.79 19.10 -14.08
CA LEU A 226 9.59 18.86 -13.27
C LEU A 226 9.06 20.14 -12.59
N ARG A 227 9.89 21.18 -12.44
CA ARG A 227 9.49 22.48 -11.87
C ARG A 227 8.52 23.25 -12.77
N GLN A 228 8.41 22.86 -14.04
CA GLN A 228 7.45 23.45 -14.98
C GLN A 228 6.03 22.89 -14.82
N PHE A 229 5.84 21.96 -13.88
CA PHE A 229 4.56 21.35 -13.57
C PHE A 229 4.25 21.52 -12.09
N ASP A 230 3.33 22.43 -11.75
CA ASP A 230 3.04 22.85 -10.37
C ASP A 230 2.84 21.69 -9.38
N GLN A 231 2.15 20.62 -9.81
CA GLN A 231 1.90 19.45 -8.97
C GLN A 231 3.11 18.53 -8.80
N LEU A 232 4.14 18.65 -9.64
CA LEU A 232 5.28 17.74 -9.70
C LEU A 232 6.56 18.35 -9.18
N GLU A 233 6.62 19.67 -8.95
CA GLU A 233 7.79 20.34 -8.43
C GLU A 233 8.32 19.70 -7.14
N TYR A 234 7.43 19.33 -6.24
CA TYR A 234 7.76 18.71 -4.94
C TYR A 234 7.92 17.19 -4.99
N LYS A 235 7.85 16.56 -6.17
CA LYS A 235 8.04 15.12 -6.37
C LYS A 235 9.44 14.75 -6.85
N ARG A 236 10.34 15.72 -6.91
CA ARG A 236 11.71 15.53 -7.38
C ARG A 236 12.50 14.64 -6.42
N LEU A 237 13.28 13.71 -6.98
CA LEU A 237 14.19 12.87 -6.20
C LEU A 237 15.23 13.73 -5.49
N ARG A 238 15.40 13.51 -4.17
CA ARG A 238 16.43 14.15 -3.35
C ARG A 238 17.45 13.13 -2.91
N ILE A 239 18.72 13.45 -3.03
CA ILE A 239 19.83 12.62 -2.55
C ILE A 239 20.68 13.49 -1.61
N ILE A 240 20.84 13.02 -0.37
CA ILE A 240 21.53 13.77 0.69
C ILE A 240 22.63 12.91 1.29
N PHE A 241 23.84 13.45 1.33
CA PHE A 241 24.98 12.84 2.04
C PHE A 241 25.22 13.57 3.34
N TYR A 242 25.37 12.82 4.43
CA TYR A 242 25.68 13.32 5.76
C TYR A 242 27.09 12.89 6.17
N ASP A 243 27.84 13.78 6.82
CA ASP A 243 29.21 13.51 7.29
C ASP A 243 29.27 12.59 8.54
N GLY A 244 28.13 12.14 9.06
CA GLY A 244 28.03 11.33 10.26
C GLY A 244 26.97 10.24 10.19
N THR A 245 26.59 9.72 11.35
CA THR A 245 25.53 8.71 11.50
C THR A 245 24.14 9.32 11.72
N GLY A 246 24.03 10.64 11.84
CA GLY A 246 22.80 11.40 12.08
C GLY A 246 22.62 12.54 11.09
N ARG A 247 21.43 13.15 11.09
CA ARG A 247 21.01 14.23 10.18
C ARG A 247 21.52 15.62 10.57
N THR A 248 22.18 15.76 11.72
CA THR A 248 22.64 17.05 12.27
C THR A 248 24.04 17.46 11.83
N GLY A 249 24.78 16.59 11.14
CA GLY A 249 26.11 16.86 10.59
C GLY A 249 26.09 17.72 9.32
N GLY A 250 27.28 17.99 8.78
CA GLY A 250 27.44 18.58 7.44
C GLY A 250 26.71 17.75 6.41
N LYS A 251 26.12 18.40 5.40
CA LYS A 251 25.40 17.72 4.35
C LYS A 251 25.71 18.26 2.96
N GLN A 252 25.71 17.36 1.99
CA GLN A 252 25.71 17.68 0.57
C GLN A 252 24.39 17.16 -0.02
N GLU A 253 23.62 18.03 -0.66
CA GLU A 253 22.33 17.69 -1.23
C GLU A 253 22.34 17.87 -2.75
N HIS A 254 21.73 16.91 -3.44
CA HIS A 254 21.42 16.99 -4.86
C HIS A 254 19.93 16.68 -5.06
N THR A 255 19.25 17.58 -5.77
CA THR A 255 17.83 17.40 -6.14
C THR A 255 17.72 17.28 -7.65
N GLY A 256 17.22 16.14 -8.13
CA GLY A 256 16.94 15.92 -9.54
C GLY A 256 15.83 16.85 -10.03
N HIS A 257 15.91 17.31 -11.28
CA HIS A 257 14.85 18.16 -11.87
C HIS A 257 14.26 17.56 -13.14
N ARG A 258 14.94 16.63 -13.78
CA ARG A 258 14.40 15.93 -14.97
C ARG A 258 13.37 14.87 -14.59
N GLY A 259 12.54 14.50 -15.55
CA GLY A 259 11.64 13.35 -15.40
C GLY A 259 12.39 12.07 -15.02
N TYR A 260 11.73 11.19 -14.29
CA TYR A 260 12.36 10.04 -13.65
C TYR A 260 13.11 9.13 -14.63
N ALA A 261 12.49 8.79 -15.77
CA ALA A 261 13.14 7.93 -16.76
C ALA A 261 14.42 8.59 -17.35
N LEU A 262 14.36 9.90 -17.59
CA LEU A 262 15.49 10.66 -18.14
C LEU A 262 16.61 10.93 -17.12
N GLY A 263 16.24 11.03 -15.84
CA GLY A 263 17.15 11.37 -14.75
C GLY A 263 17.74 10.16 -14.03
N PHE A 264 17.17 8.97 -14.21
CA PHE A 264 17.48 7.78 -13.42
C PHE A 264 18.95 7.38 -13.45
N GLU A 265 19.51 7.20 -14.64
CA GLU A 265 20.92 6.79 -14.79
C GLU A 265 21.89 7.84 -14.21
N ASN A 266 21.61 9.13 -14.45
CA ASN A 266 22.43 10.20 -13.92
C ASN A 266 22.40 10.23 -12.38
N ALA A 267 21.22 10.05 -11.77
CA ALA A 267 21.09 10.00 -10.31
C ALA A 267 21.83 8.78 -9.74
N LEU A 268 21.70 7.62 -10.38
CA LEU A 268 22.36 6.39 -9.96
C LEU A 268 23.89 6.49 -10.08
N ASN A 269 24.41 7.04 -11.19
CA ASN A 269 25.83 7.25 -11.41
C ASN A 269 26.40 8.23 -10.37
N TRP A 270 25.74 9.38 -10.18
CA TRP A 270 26.15 10.37 -9.19
C TRP A 270 26.17 9.80 -7.76
N LEU A 271 25.19 8.96 -7.42
CA LEU A 271 25.15 8.27 -6.13
C LEU A 271 26.32 7.28 -5.99
N ASN A 272 26.53 6.42 -7.00
CA ASN A 272 27.59 5.41 -6.96
C ASN A 272 29.02 6.00 -6.94
N GLU A 273 29.26 7.12 -7.64
CA GLU A 273 30.55 7.81 -7.64
C GLU A 273 30.95 8.36 -6.27
N LYS A 274 29.95 8.72 -5.44
CA LYS A 274 30.16 9.30 -4.11
C LYS A 274 30.10 8.29 -2.97
N LEU A 275 29.58 7.09 -3.23
CA LEU A 275 29.54 6.04 -2.22
C LEU A 275 30.94 5.51 -1.91
N PRO A 276 31.22 5.14 -0.65
CA PRO A 276 32.53 4.62 -0.29
C PRO A 276 32.82 3.30 -0.99
N ASN A 277 34.04 3.16 -1.46
CA ASN A 277 34.63 1.91 -1.93
C ASN A 277 35.52 1.36 -0.84
N ARG A 278 35.53 0.05 -0.64
CA ARG A 278 36.54 -0.63 0.18
C ARG A 278 37.66 -1.20 -0.70
N GLU A 279 38.86 -1.13 -0.21
CA GLU A 279 39.99 -1.80 -0.86
C GLU A 279 40.09 -3.24 -0.34
N GLU A 280 40.08 -4.19 -1.25
CA GLU A 280 40.52 -5.56 -0.95
C GLU A 280 41.91 -5.77 -1.54
N ILE A 281 42.83 -6.21 -0.68
CA ILE A 281 44.21 -6.55 -1.10
C ILE A 281 44.16 -8.00 -1.58
N GLY A 282 44.05 -8.18 -2.90
CA GLY A 282 44.28 -9.48 -3.53
C GLY A 282 45.78 -9.82 -3.55
N SER A 283 46.10 -11.06 -3.95
CA SER A 283 47.50 -11.56 -3.97
C SER A 283 48.45 -10.75 -4.85
N ALA A 284 47.98 -9.96 -5.82
CA ALA A 284 48.83 -9.20 -6.75
C ALA A 284 48.32 -7.78 -7.06
N ARG A 285 47.08 -7.43 -6.75
CA ARG A 285 46.52 -6.10 -7.07
C ARG A 285 45.51 -5.68 -5.98
N ARG A 286 45.42 -4.38 -5.72
CA ARG A 286 44.31 -3.77 -4.97
C ARG A 286 43.09 -3.71 -5.88
N VAL A 287 41.98 -4.19 -5.39
CA VAL A 287 40.68 -4.11 -6.08
C VAL A 287 39.78 -3.22 -5.25
N HIS A 288 39.20 -2.21 -5.87
CA HIS A 288 38.17 -1.38 -5.26
C HIS A 288 36.84 -2.08 -5.41
N ILE A 289 36.26 -2.46 -4.29
CA ILE A 289 34.91 -3.08 -4.24
C ILE A 289 33.95 -2.08 -3.65
N ALA A 290 32.80 -1.89 -4.32
CA ALA A 290 31.75 -1.04 -3.80
C ALA A 290 31.28 -1.56 -2.42
N THR A 291 31.22 -0.66 -1.45
CA THR A 291 30.75 -1.01 -0.09
C THR A 291 29.31 -1.47 -0.09
N TYR A 292 28.50 -0.90 -0.98
CA TYR A 292 27.08 -1.27 -1.18
C TYR A 292 26.91 -1.84 -2.58
N PRO A 293 26.14 -2.94 -2.74
CA PRO A 293 25.93 -3.57 -4.04
C PRO A 293 25.19 -2.63 -5.00
N PRO A 294 25.77 -2.25 -6.16
CA PRO A 294 25.15 -1.32 -7.10
C PRO A 294 23.76 -1.79 -7.59
N LYS A 295 23.57 -3.10 -7.72
CA LYS A 295 22.28 -3.69 -8.10
C LYS A 295 21.21 -3.48 -7.05
N ALA A 296 21.56 -3.60 -5.76
CA ALA A 296 20.62 -3.33 -4.67
C ALA A 296 20.24 -1.85 -4.61
N ILE A 297 21.21 -0.93 -4.80
CA ILE A 297 20.96 0.51 -4.83
C ILE A 297 20.02 0.87 -6.00
N ARG A 298 20.30 0.34 -7.19
CA ARG A 298 19.49 0.55 -8.39
C ARG A 298 18.03 0.13 -8.16
N GLU A 299 17.84 -1.05 -7.60
CA GLU A 299 16.51 -1.60 -7.34
C GLU A 299 15.76 -0.78 -6.28
N LEU A 300 16.43 -0.40 -5.19
CA LEU A 300 15.83 0.47 -4.17
C LEU A 300 15.43 1.83 -4.70
N LEU A 301 16.28 2.44 -5.52
CA LEU A 301 15.98 3.73 -6.14
C LEU A 301 14.76 3.64 -7.06
N ALA A 302 14.72 2.61 -7.92
CA ALA A 302 13.60 2.38 -8.81
C ALA A 302 12.29 2.16 -8.02
N ASN A 303 12.32 1.31 -6.99
CA ASN A 303 11.18 1.03 -6.14
C ASN A 303 10.66 2.30 -5.43
N ALA A 304 11.53 3.17 -4.94
CA ALA A 304 11.13 4.43 -4.31
C ALA A 304 10.43 5.38 -5.28
N LEU A 305 10.86 5.43 -6.54
CA LEU A 305 10.22 6.24 -7.58
C LEU A 305 8.88 5.67 -8.02
N ILE A 306 8.79 4.34 -8.16
CA ILE A 306 7.60 3.65 -8.66
C ILE A 306 6.47 3.58 -7.62
N HIS A 307 6.80 3.19 -6.37
CA HIS A 307 5.80 2.85 -5.36
C HIS A 307 5.35 4.02 -4.48
N GLN A 308 5.80 5.24 -4.76
CA GLN A 308 5.37 6.41 -3.99
C GLN A 308 3.88 6.70 -4.16
N ASN A 309 3.29 7.29 -3.13
CA ASN A 309 1.97 7.89 -3.23
C ASN A 309 2.10 9.34 -3.71
N PHE A 310 1.77 9.60 -4.96
CA PHE A 310 1.84 10.93 -5.55
C PHE A 310 0.81 11.91 -4.98
N ASP A 311 -0.27 11.42 -4.37
CA ASP A 311 -1.30 12.24 -3.74
C ASP A 311 -0.86 12.82 -2.39
N THR A 312 0.22 12.31 -1.79
CA THR A 312 0.79 12.86 -0.56
C THR A 312 1.50 14.18 -0.87
N SER A 313 1.00 15.31 -0.36
CA SER A 313 1.61 16.63 -0.55
C SER A 313 2.88 16.81 0.32
N GLY A 314 3.77 17.71 -0.13
CA GLY A 314 4.94 18.16 0.67
C GLY A 314 6.03 17.11 0.89
N SER A 315 5.98 15.95 0.23
CA SER A 315 6.98 14.89 0.36
C SER A 315 7.42 14.34 -1.00
N ALA A 316 8.69 13.93 -1.05
CA ALA A 316 9.36 13.43 -2.24
C ALA A 316 10.10 12.13 -1.95
N PRO A 317 10.40 11.31 -2.95
CA PRO A 317 11.35 10.22 -2.79
C PRO A 317 12.73 10.75 -2.42
N MET A 318 13.39 10.10 -1.46
CA MET A 318 14.62 10.58 -0.87
C MET A 318 15.60 9.44 -0.64
N VAL A 319 16.87 9.69 -0.94
CA VAL A 319 18.01 8.84 -0.59
C VAL A 319 18.88 9.61 0.39
N GLU A 320 19.07 9.05 1.57
CA GLU A 320 19.92 9.63 2.63
C GLU A 320 21.10 8.69 2.88
N VAL A 321 22.30 9.19 2.67
CA VAL A 321 23.54 8.45 2.82
C VAL A 321 24.24 8.91 4.08
N PHE A 322 24.44 7.98 5.02
CA PHE A 322 25.17 8.16 6.25
C PHE A 322 26.47 7.35 6.21
N THR A 323 27.38 7.60 7.13
CA THR A 323 28.64 6.85 7.20
C THR A 323 28.47 5.35 7.44
N ASN A 324 27.33 4.94 8.02
CA ASN A 324 27.06 3.54 8.41
C ASN A 324 25.85 2.90 7.73
N ARG A 325 25.12 3.60 6.86
CA ARG A 325 23.95 3.09 6.15
C ARG A 325 23.50 4.02 5.02
N ILE A 326 22.64 3.48 4.17
CA ILE A 326 21.84 4.23 3.19
C ILE A 326 20.38 4.02 3.54
N GLU A 327 19.61 5.08 3.60
CA GLU A 327 18.16 5.07 3.76
C GLU A 327 17.50 5.54 2.45
N VAL A 328 16.60 4.75 1.90
CA VAL A 328 15.81 5.10 0.72
C VAL A 328 14.36 5.14 1.15
N SER A 329 13.72 6.29 1.01
CA SER A 329 12.35 6.49 1.44
C SER A 329 11.48 7.10 0.34
N ASN A 330 10.19 6.76 0.38
CA ASN A 330 9.19 7.34 -0.51
C ASN A 330 7.88 7.61 0.24
N PRO A 331 7.11 8.63 -0.17
CA PRO A 331 5.77 8.90 0.36
C PRO A 331 4.82 7.73 0.16
N GLY A 332 3.96 7.50 1.15
CA GLY A 332 2.93 6.47 1.13
C GLY A 332 3.34 5.17 1.82
N VAL A 333 2.39 4.58 2.53
CA VAL A 333 2.57 3.27 3.18
C VAL A 333 2.61 2.16 2.13
N PRO A 334 3.34 1.07 2.36
CA PRO A 334 3.37 -0.06 1.44
C PRO A 334 1.99 -0.70 1.32
N LEU A 335 1.65 -1.21 0.13
CA LEU A 335 0.38 -1.89 -0.15
C LEU A 335 0.29 -3.28 0.48
N ILE A 336 1.43 -3.86 0.84
CA ILE A 336 1.56 -5.18 1.46
C ILE A 336 2.40 -5.08 2.73
N ASN A 337 2.29 -6.08 3.60
CA ASN A 337 3.11 -6.13 4.80
C ASN A 337 4.61 -6.24 4.44
N VAL A 338 5.45 -5.43 5.09
CA VAL A 338 6.90 -5.42 4.85
C VAL A 338 7.58 -6.78 5.11
N LEU A 339 7.04 -7.61 5.98
CA LEU A 339 7.51 -8.97 6.21
C LEU A 339 7.25 -9.90 5.02
N GLN A 340 6.26 -9.59 4.18
CA GLN A 340 5.88 -10.38 3.01
C GLN A 340 6.57 -9.91 1.72
N PHE A 341 7.40 -8.89 1.75
CA PHE A 341 8.05 -8.32 0.56
C PHE A 341 8.82 -9.36 -0.26
N LEU A 342 9.40 -10.39 0.35
CA LEU A 342 10.15 -11.44 -0.32
C LEU A 342 9.31 -12.58 -0.92
N ASN A 343 8.05 -12.71 -0.61
CA ASN A 343 7.24 -13.86 -1.03
C ASN A 343 5.85 -13.45 -1.50
N HIS A 344 5.67 -12.20 -1.91
CA HIS A 344 4.39 -11.68 -2.38
C HIS A 344 4.37 -11.49 -3.89
N LEU A 345 3.21 -11.64 -4.49
CA LEU A 345 3.03 -11.26 -5.89
C LEU A 345 3.25 -9.75 -6.07
N PRO A 346 3.82 -9.32 -7.20
CA PRO A 346 4.08 -7.91 -7.44
C PRO A 346 2.79 -7.10 -7.43
N VAL A 347 2.78 -6.04 -6.63
CA VAL A 347 1.68 -5.07 -6.56
C VAL A 347 2.26 -3.67 -6.73
N SER A 348 1.71 -2.89 -7.65
CA SER A 348 2.14 -1.50 -7.86
C SER A 348 0.96 -0.54 -7.74
N ARG A 349 1.20 0.58 -7.07
CA ARG A 349 0.25 1.70 -7.01
C ARG A 349 0.21 2.47 -8.33
N ASN A 350 1.36 2.53 -9.03
CA ASN A 350 1.56 3.29 -10.25
C ASN A 350 1.97 2.32 -11.37
N GLU A 351 0.98 1.64 -11.94
CA GLU A 351 1.20 0.54 -12.89
C GLU A 351 1.87 0.99 -14.19
N ALA A 352 1.47 2.15 -14.73
CA ALA A 352 2.03 2.64 -15.99
C ALA A 352 3.47 3.17 -15.82
N ILE A 353 3.77 3.83 -14.68
CA ILE A 353 5.15 4.22 -14.33
C ILE A 353 6.00 2.95 -14.18
N ALA A 354 5.52 1.94 -13.43
CA ALA A 354 6.21 0.68 -13.26
C ALA A 354 6.47 0.00 -14.61
N ALA A 355 5.45 -0.14 -15.45
CA ALA A 355 5.56 -0.76 -16.78
C ALA A 355 6.60 -0.04 -17.65
N THR A 356 6.64 1.29 -17.62
CA THR A 356 7.61 2.08 -18.39
C THR A 356 9.04 1.89 -17.86
N MET A 357 9.23 1.96 -16.54
CA MET A 357 10.55 1.74 -15.91
C MET A 357 11.08 0.31 -16.15
N HIS A 358 10.18 -0.69 -16.16
CA HIS A 358 10.50 -2.06 -16.54
C HIS A 358 10.86 -2.18 -18.02
N ALA A 359 10.16 -1.49 -18.91
CA ALA A 359 10.45 -1.51 -20.36
C ALA A 359 11.84 -0.93 -20.68
N LEU A 360 12.31 0.00 -19.84
CA LEU A 360 13.63 0.60 -19.91
C LEU A 360 14.72 -0.20 -19.15
N ASP A 361 14.39 -1.38 -18.62
CA ASP A 361 15.28 -2.22 -17.82
C ASP A 361 15.87 -1.50 -16.58
N PHE A 362 15.18 -0.50 -16.04
CA PHE A 362 15.60 0.20 -14.82
C PHE A 362 15.30 -0.58 -13.54
N CYS A 363 14.39 -1.52 -13.57
CA CYS A 363 14.05 -2.40 -12.47
C CYS A 363 13.56 -3.77 -12.97
N GLU A 364 13.42 -4.73 -12.06
CA GLU A 364 13.08 -6.11 -12.37
C GLU A 364 11.59 -6.27 -12.72
N ARG A 365 11.30 -7.06 -13.78
CA ARG A 365 9.93 -7.24 -14.30
C ARG A 365 9.07 -8.24 -13.51
N ARG A 366 9.70 -9.17 -12.78
CA ARG A 366 9.05 -10.37 -12.22
C ARG A 366 8.65 -10.26 -10.76
N GLY A 367 8.74 -9.08 -10.14
CA GLY A 367 8.47 -8.90 -8.71
C GLY A 367 9.59 -9.43 -7.79
N SER A 368 10.72 -9.83 -8.35
CA SER A 368 11.89 -10.33 -7.61
C SER A 368 12.88 -9.21 -7.20
N GLY A 369 12.46 -7.95 -7.27
CA GLY A 369 13.34 -6.82 -6.96
C GLY A 369 13.82 -6.84 -5.51
N ILE A 370 12.93 -7.11 -4.57
CA ILE A 370 13.29 -7.24 -3.14
C ILE A 370 14.18 -8.46 -2.90
N ASP A 371 13.87 -9.60 -3.53
CA ASP A 371 14.70 -10.80 -3.43
C ASP A 371 16.13 -10.51 -3.90
N ARG A 372 16.28 -9.77 -5.00
CA ARG A 372 17.58 -9.34 -5.52
C ARG A 372 18.33 -8.43 -4.54
N ILE A 373 17.65 -7.49 -3.87
CA ILE A 373 18.25 -6.64 -2.85
C ILE A 373 18.83 -7.49 -1.71
N VAL A 374 18.03 -8.44 -1.21
CA VAL A 374 18.45 -9.35 -0.13
C VAL A 374 19.57 -10.26 -0.59
N GLU A 375 19.45 -10.87 -1.76
CA GLU A 375 20.48 -11.74 -2.36
C GLU A 375 21.83 -11.01 -2.53
N GLU A 376 21.82 -9.79 -3.05
CA GLU A 376 23.03 -8.99 -3.23
C GLU A 376 23.64 -8.60 -1.87
N CYS A 377 22.83 -8.30 -0.84
CA CYS A 377 23.34 -8.11 0.52
C CYS A 377 23.96 -9.40 1.09
N GLU A 378 23.38 -10.56 0.81
CA GLU A 378 23.94 -11.84 1.22
C GLU A 378 25.26 -12.16 0.56
N LYS A 379 25.36 -11.99 -0.77
CA LYS A 379 26.61 -12.21 -1.54
C LYS A 379 27.77 -11.35 -1.04
N HIS A 380 27.45 -10.13 -0.56
CA HIS A 380 28.46 -9.21 -0.04
C HIS A 380 28.67 -9.30 1.48
N LEU A 381 28.07 -10.29 2.14
CA LEU A 381 28.09 -10.49 3.60
C LEU A 381 27.68 -9.23 4.40
N LEU A 382 26.79 -8.42 3.82
CA LEU A 382 26.24 -7.25 4.51
C LEU A 382 25.16 -7.67 5.52
N PRO A 383 24.87 -6.84 6.53
CA PRO A 383 23.65 -7.00 7.33
C PRO A 383 22.42 -7.04 6.43
N ALA A 384 21.41 -7.80 6.82
CA ALA A 384 20.16 -7.88 6.10
C ALA A 384 19.50 -6.50 5.98
N PRO A 385 18.96 -6.10 4.82
CA PRO A 385 18.27 -4.84 4.66
C PRO A 385 17.06 -4.75 5.59
N ASP A 386 16.71 -3.55 6.03
CA ASP A 386 15.51 -3.32 6.83
C ASP A 386 14.45 -2.61 5.99
N PHE A 387 13.21 -3.06 6.09
CA PHE A 387 12.05 -2.45 5.42
C PHE A 387 11.09 -1.96 6.48
N ILE A 388 10.80 -0.67 6.47
CA ILE A 388 10.02 0.00 7.51
C ILE A 388 8.76 0.59 6.90
N ARG A 389 7.63 0.30 7.52
CA ARG A 389 6.38 1.00 7.32
C ARG A 389 6.28 2.12 8.35
N GLY A 390 6.33 3.36 7.90
CA GLY A 390 5.97 4.53 8.70
C GLY A 390 4.47 4.83 8.62
N ASP A 391 4.03 5.92 9.25
CA ASP A 391 2.63 6.34 9.24
C ASP A 391 2.16 6.74 7.83
N ASN A 392 3.03 7.41 7.07
CA ASN A 392 2.73 7.92 5.72
C ASN A 392 3.89 7.74 4.73
N PHE A 393 4.87 6.89 5.03
CA PHE A 393 6.02 6.61 4.19
C PHE A 393 6.43 5.14 4.24
N THR A 394 7.18 4.73 3.22
CA THR A 394 7.92 3.46 3.18
C THR A 394 9.41 3.79 3.17
N GLN A 395 10.20 3.03 3.92
CA GLN A 395 11.66 3.21 3.97
C GLN A 395 12.38 1.86 3.87
N ALA A 396 13.45 1.83 3.10
CA ALA A 396 14.39 0.71 3.05
C ALA A 396 15.76 1.18 3.52
N ILE A 397 16.45 0.36 4.32
CA ILE A 397 17.76 0.66 4.88
C ILE A 397 18.77 -0.39 4.45
N LEU A 398 19.84 0.02 3.78
CA LEU A 398 21.02 -0.79 3.55
C LEU A 398 22.10 -0.40 4.56
N TYR A 399 22.59 -1.38 5.32
CA TYR A 399 23.65 -1.14 6.30
C TYR A 399 25.03 -1.36 5.71
N ALA A 400 26.00 -0.55 6.14
CA ALA A 400 27.41 -0.78 5.87
C ALA A 400 27.87 -2.11 6.50
N PRO A 401 28.99 -2.71 6.04
CA PRO A 401 29.56 -3.91 6.62
C PRO A 401 29.74 -3.79 8.14
N ARG A 402 29.27 -4.80 8.88
CA ARG A 402 29.41 -4.90 10.34
C ARG A 402 29.86 -6.30 10.73
N LEU A 403 30.69 -6.38 11.75
CA LEU A 403 31.05 -7.68 12.31
C LEU A 403 29.81 -8.28 13.02
N LEU A 404 29.70 -9.60 12.99
CA LEU A 404 28.58 -10.31 13.60
C LEU A 404 28.39 -9.95 15.10
N ARG A 405 29.47 -9.69 15.84
CA ARG A 405 29.42 -9.26 17.26
C ARG A 405 28.80 -7.86 17.45
N GLU A 406 28.85 -7.02 16.43
CA GLU A 406 28.34 -5.65 16.44
C GLU A 406 26.86 -5.57 16.01
N MET A 407 26.34 -6.66 15.45
CA MET A 407 24.94 -6.77 15.04
C MET A 407 24.05 -7.01 16.27
N SER A 408 22.94 -6.29 16.34
CA SER A 408 21.91 -6.51 17.36
C SER A 408 21.24 -7.89 17.20
N ALA A 409 20.55 -8.34 18.24
CA ALA A 409 19.75 -9.58 18.16
C ALA A 409 18.69 -9.47 17.05
N ARG A 410 18.04 -8.30 16.93
CA ARG A 410 17.04 -8.02 15.88
C ARG A 410 17.64 -8.13 14.48
N ASP A 411 18.86 -7.61 14.25
CA ASP A 411 19.53 -7.70 12.94
C ASP A 411 19.84 -9.15 12.56
N LYS A 412 20.25 -9.96 13.53
CA LYS A 412 20.56 -11.39 13.33
C LYS A 412 19.30 -12.19 13.02
N VAL A 413 18.21 -11.93 13.75
CA VAL A 413 16.89 -12.56 13.52
C VAL A 413 16.36 -12.17 12.13
N ARG A 414 16.43 -10.89 11.76
CA ARG A 414 16.04 -10.41 10.42
C ARG A 414 16.84 -11.09 9.32
N ALA A 415 18.15 -11.24 9.48
CA ALA A 415 18.99 -11.94 8.51
C ALA A 415 18.62 -13.42 8.38
N CYS A 416 18.28 -14.09 9.48
CA CYS A 416 17.83 -15.48 9.46
C CYS A 416 16.48 -15.62 8.75
N TYR A 417 15.53 -14.74 9.04
CA TYR A 417 14.22 -14.74 8.39
C TYR A 417 14.31 -14.50 6.89
N GLN A 418 15.03 -13.45 6.47
CA GLN A 418 15.18 -13.11 5.05
C GLN A 418 15.92 -14.21 4.28
N HIS A 419 16.92 -14.86 4.89
CA HIS A 419 17.59 -16.01 4.29
C HIS A 419 16.64 -17.21 4.10
N ALA A 420 15.76 -17.47 5.07
CA ALA A 420 14.75 -18.52 4.93
C ALA A 420 13.75 -18.21 3.82
N CYS A 421 13.33 -16.94 3.69
CA CYS A 421 12.46 -16.46 2.61
C CYS A 421 13.13 -16.63 1.24
N LEU A 422 14.39 -16.21 1.10
CA LEU A 422 15.13 -16.32 -0.15
C LEU A 422 15.37 -17.77 -0.56
N LYS A 423 15.64 -18.67 0.41
CA LYS A 423 15.73 -20.11 0.15
C LYS A 423 14.40 -20.68 -0.36
N LEU A 424 13.29 -20.29 0.26
CA LEU A 424 11.96 -20.74 -0.16
C LEU A 424 11.62 -20.23 -1.57
N ALA A 425 11.93 -18.98 -1.90
CA ALA A 425 11.73 -18.41 -3.23
C ALA A 425 12.50 -19.17 -4.33
N ASN A 426 13.64 -19.78 -3.98
CA ASN A 426 14.44 -20.62 -4.85
C ASN A 426 14.03 -22.12 -4.82
N GLY A 427 12.94 -22.47 -4.16
CA GLY A 427 12.50 -23.88 -4.01
C GLY A 427 13.34 -24.71 -3.05
N GLU A 428 14.12 -24.06 -2.18
CA GLU A 428 15.01 -24.68 -1.21
C GLU A 428 14.52 -24.46 0.24
N THR A 429 15.19 -25.11 1.19
CA THR A 429 14.94 -24.92 2.62
C THR A 429 16.20 -24.45 3.34
N MET A 430 16.07 -23.57 4.32
CA MET A 430 17.19 -23.10 5.12
C MET A 430 17.70 -24.21 6.05
N SER A 431 19.01 -24.28 6.20
CA SER A 431 19.71 -25.17 7.17
C SER A 431 20.65 -24.34 8.04
N ASN A 432 21.15 -24.94 9.13
CA ASN A 432 22.22 -24.31 9.92
C ASN A 432 23.46 -24.03 9.06
N GLN A 433 23.81 -24.94 8.15
CA GLN A 433 24.94 -24.75 7.24
C GLN A 433 24.73 -23.55 6.31
N SER A 434 23.60 -23.50 5.59
CA SER A 434 23.33 -22.39 4.64
C SER A 434 23.30 -21.03 5.38
N PHE A 435 22.71 -20.99 6.58
CA PHE A 435 22.68 -19.78 7.37
C PHE A 435 24.07 -19.37 7.91
N ARG A 436 24.94 -20.34 8.28
CA ARG A 436 26.33 -20.05 8.64
C ARG A 436 27.09 -19.42 7.48
N GLU A 437 26.96 -20.00 6.28
CA GLU A 437 27.58 -19.47 5.06
C GLU A 437 27.10 -18.02 4.81
N ARG A 438 25.79 -17.78 4.91
CA ARG A 438 25.22 -16.42 4.84
C ARG A 438 25.81 -15.44 5.83
N MET A 439 26.10 -15.87 7.06
CA MET A 439 26.60 -15.00 8.13
C MET A 439 28.12 -14.97 8.25
N GLY A 440 28.84 -15.66 7.40
CA GLY A 440 30.29 -15.80 7.51
C GLY A 440 30.74 -16.51 8.78
N ILE A 441 29.92 -17.42 9.35
CA ILE A 441 30.22 -18.14 10.58
C ILE A 441 31.00 -19.43 10.28
N ALA A 442 32.21 -19.53 10.78
CA ALA A 442 33.04 -20.72 10.63
C ALA A 442 32.34 -21.98 11.19
N GLU A 443 32.63 -23.16 10.63
CA GLU A 443 31.99 -24.42 11.02
C GLU A 443 32.12 -24.74 12.50
N LYS A 444 33.28 -24.53 13.10
CA LYS A 444 33.52 -24.72 14.56
C LYS A 444 32.59 -23.90 15.45
N ASN A 445 32.00 -22.83 14.91
CA ASN A 445 31.12 -21.91 15.62
C ASN A 445 29.61 -22.17 15.29
N TYR A 446 29.25 -23.39 14.80
CA TYR A 446 27.88 -23.76 14.50
C TYR A 446 26.86 -23.50 15.63
N PRO A 447 27.20 -23.54 16.93
CA PRO A 447 26.24 -23.25 18.00
C PRO A 447 25.72 -21.80 17.95
N MET A 448 26.53 -20.85 17.44
CA MET A 448 26.11 -19.45 17.30
C MET A 448 24.97 -19.32 16.28
N ALA A 449 25.07 -20.00 15.14
CA ALA A 449 24.01 -20.04 14.14
C ALA A 449 22.75 -20.74 14.70
N SER A 450 22.93 -21.83 15.43
CA SER A 450 21.81 -22.54 16.07
C SER A 450 21.04 -21.65 17.04
N ARG A 451 21.75 -20.80 17.80
CA ARG A 451 21.11 -19.85 18.72
C ARG A 451 20.28 -18.80 17.97
N ILE A 452 20.82 -18.22 16.90
CA ILE A 452 20.09 -17.23 16.08
C ILE A 452 18.85 -17.87 15.45
N ILE A 453 18.96 -19.10 14.96
CA ILE A 453 17.81 -19.88 14.44
C ILE A 453 16.77 -20.10 15.54
N SER A 454 17.18 -20.44 16.78
CA SER A 454 16.27 -20.59 17.93
C SER A 454 15.57 -19.28 18.25
N ASP A 455 16.31 -18.16 18.33
CA ASP A 455 15.74 -16.83 18.57
C ASP A 455 14.71 -16.46 17.47
N THR A 456 14.95 -16.90 16.22
CA THR A 456 14.05 -16.65 15.09
C THR A 456 12.78 -17.53 15.12
N LEU A 457 12.91 -18.78 15.60
CA LEU A 457 11.79 -19.68 15.88
C LEU A 457 10.90 -19.14 17.02
N GLU A 458 11.54 -18.67 18.10
CA GLU A 458 10.83 -18.07 19.22
C GLU A 458 10.08 -16.77 18.84
N ALA A 459 10.65 -16.00 17.89
CA ALA A 459 9.98 -14.84 17.30
C ALA A 459 8.82 -15.20 16.35
N GLY A 460 8.56 -16.50 16.09
CA GLY A 460 7.49 -16.96 15.23
C GLY A 460 7.68 -16.64 13.74
N LEU A 461 8.90 -16.27 13.31
CA LEU A 461 9.18 -15.84 11.93
C LEU A 461 9.52 -17.03 11.00
N ILE A 462 10.06 -18.09 11.56
CA ILE A 462 10.34 -19.34 10.83
C ILE A 462 9.74 -20.54 11.58
N LYS A 463 9.58 -21.66 10.88
CA LYS A 463 9.13 -22.92 11.46
C LYS A 463 9.95 -24.09 10.91
N PRO A 464 10.02 -25.25 11.60
CA PRO A 464 10.57 -26.47 11.04
C PRO A 464 9.84 -26.84 9.77
N TYR A 465 10.59 -27.25 8.73
CA TYR A 465 10.02 -27.80 7.50
C TYR A 465 9.34 -29.14 7.75
N ASP A 466 9.98 -29.99 8.57
CA ASP A 466 9.47 -31.26 9.03
C ASP A 466 9.46 -31.26 10.58
N PRO A 467 8.29 -31.09 11.21
CA PRO A 467 8.16 -31.07 12.67
C PRO A 467 8.51 -32.41 13.34
N ASP A 468 8.38 -33.54 12.62
CA ASP A 468 8.62 -34.87 13.15
C ASP A 468 10.11 -35.25 13.13
N ASN A 469 10.92 -34.51 12.42
CA ASN A 469 12.36 -34.72 12.32
C ASN A 469 13.09 -34.36 13.63
N LYS A 470 13.48 -35.37 14.41
CA LYS A 470 14.23 -35.20 15.67
C LYS A 470 15.74 -34.93 15.50
N SER A 471 16.25 -35.03 14.27
CA SER A 471 17.69 -34.87 13.98
C SER A 471 18.06 -33.39 13.87
N LYS A 472 18.72 -32.82 14.86
CA LYS A 472 19.25 -31.46 14.81
C LYS A 472 20.20 -31.21 13.63
N LYS A 473 20.93 -32.21 13.17
CA LYS A 473 21.86 -32.10 12.04
C LYS A 473 21.17 -32.00 10.70
N GLN A 474 19.97 -32.59 10.57
CA GLN A 474 19.17 -32.58 9.35
C GLN A 474 18.01 -31.57 9.39
N ALA A 475 17.90 -30.80 10.46
CA ALA A 475 16.85 -29.82 10.62
C ALA A 475 16.84 -28.82 9.46
N ARG A 476 15.66 -28.54 8.92
CA ARG A 476 15.39 -27.58 7.86
C ARG A 476 14.29 -26.61 8.34
N TYR A 477 14.36 -25.41 7.85
CA TYR A 477 13.45 -24.34 8.27
C TYR A 477 12.88 -23.61 7.06
N VAL A 478 11.65 -23.14 7.19
CA VAL A 478 10.95 -22.32 6.21
C VAL A 478 10.35 -21.09 6.91
N PRO A 479 10.14 -19.98 6.22
CA PRO A 479 9.48 -18.82 6.82
C PRO A 479 8.01 -19.13 7.17
N VAL A 480 7.50 -18.44 8.17
CA VAL A 480 6.06 -18.36 8.43
C VAL A 480 5.50 -17.27 7.53
N LEU A 481 4.69 -17.65 6.56
CA LEU A 481 3.98 -16.76 5.66
C LEU A 481 2.57 -16.55 6.24
N ASN A 482 2.29 -15.38 6.78
CA ASN A 482 0.96 -15.00 7.30
C ASN A 482 0.16 -14.23 6.26
#